data_e89843bddc127e44386f36250aed13f1
#
_entry.id   e89843bddc127e44386f36250aed13f1
#
_cell.length_a   1.000
_cell.length_b   1.000
_cell.length_c   1.000
_cell.angle_alpha   90.00
_cell.angle_beta   90.00
_cell.angle_gamma   90.00
#
_symmetry.space_group_name_H-M   'P 1'
#
loop_
_entity.id
_entity.type
_entity.pdbx_description
1 polymer ?
#
loop_
_entity_poly.entity_id
_entity_poly.type
_entity_poly.pdbx_seq_one_letter_code
_entity_poly.pdbx_strand_id
1 'polypeptide(L)'
;MSLRVDYDERAISQAAEFLDDPQGIRAVLDAIDRLADDPRPAGSFPYGSPDLRRLRIGRYRVLYEITEEAVMIRNIACGTA
;
A
#
# COMPACT_ATOMS: atom_id res chain seq x y z
N MET A 1 1.70 -8.99 -17.03
CA MET A 1 3.05 -8.74 -16.49
C MET A 1 2.95 -8.11 -15.11
N SER A 2 3.76 -8.61 -14.18
CA SER A 2 3.81 -8.04 -12.85
C SER A 2 4.65 -6.77 -12.82
N LEU A 3 4.21 -5.79 -12.05
CA LEU A 3 5.01 -4.63 -11.72
C LEU A 3 5.92 -4.99 -10.53
N ARG A 4 7.03 -4.28 -10.40
CA ARG A 4 7.87 -4.36 -9.21
C ARG A 4 7.17 -3.61 -8.07
N VAL A 5 7.31 -4.09 -6.84
CA VAL A 5 6.84 -3.37 -5.66
C VAL A 5 8.04 -2.79 -4.94
N ASP A 6 8.10 -1.48 -4.84
CA ASP A 6 9.15 -0.76 -4.13
C ASP A 6 8.56 -0.03 -2.93
N TYR A 7 9.32 0.04 -1.85
CA TYR A 7 8.89 0.73 -0.63
C TYR A 7 9.75 1.97 -0.42
N ASP A 8 9.10 3.12 -0.24
CA ASP A 8 9.76 4.31 0.26
C ASP A 8 10.26 4.03 1.70
N GLU A 9 11.37 4.63 2.08
CA GLU A 9 11.91 4.46 3.44
C GLU A 9 10.88 4.81 4.51
N ARG A 10 10.06 5.82 4.28
CA ARG A 10 8.98 6.20 5.19
C ARG A 10 8.01 5.02 5.40
N ALA A 11 7.64 4.36 4.32
CA ALA A 11 6.69 3.25 4.40
C ALA A 11 7.29 2.07 5.17
N ILE A 12 8.57 1.79 4.98
CA ILE A 12 9.26 0.75 5.73
C ILE A 12 9.25 1.06 7.22
N SER A 13 9.59 2.30 7.58
CA SER A 13 9.60 2.73 8.98
C SER A 13 8.21 2.66 9.60
N GLN A 14 7.20 3.04 8.83
CA GLN A 14 5.81 2.98 9.31
C GLN A 14 5.35 1.55 9.54
N ALA A 15 5.69 0.64 8.63
CA ALA A 15 5.33 -0.77 8.79
C ALA A 15 5.93 -1.34 10.08
N ALA A 16 7.15 -0.94 10.42
CA ALA A 16 7.82 -1.38 11.63
C ALA A 16 7.09 -0.91 12.90
N GLU A 17 6.39 0.23 12.83
CA GLU A 17 5.63 0.73 13.97
C GLU A 17 4.39 -0.11 14.30
N PHE A 18 3.94 -0.95 13.36
CA PHE A 18 2.75 -1.77 13.53
C PHE A 18 3.06 -3.25 13.79
N LEU A 19 4.28 -3.56 14.22
CA LEU A 19 4.67 -4.94 14.50
C LEU A 19 3.94 -5.53 15.71
N ASP A 20 3.31 -4.70 16.53
CA ASP A 20 2.46 -5.15 17.63
C ASP A 20 1.09 -5.66 17.15
N ASP A 21 0.80 -5.50 15.87
CA ASP A 21 -0.39 -6.05 15.22
C ASP A 21 0.04 -6.95 14.04
N PRO A 22 0.61 -8.12 14.32
CA PRO A 22 1.21 -8.95 13.26
C PRO A 22 0.20 -9.43 12.23
N GLN A 23 -1.04 -9.70 12.64
CA GLN A 23 -2.06 -10.14 11.69
C GLN A 23 -2.50 -9.01 10.77
N GLY A 24 -2.67 -7.82 11.32
CA GLY A 24 -3.05 -6.64 10.55
C GLY A 24 -1.98 -6.23 9.55
N ILE A 25 -0.73 -6.15 10.00
CA ILE A 25 0.35 -5.76 9.10
C ILE A 25 0.60 -6.83 8.04
N ARG A 26 0.41 -8.10 8.36
CA ARG A 26 0.51 -9.17 7.38
C ARG A 26 -0.52 -9.02 6.27
N ALA A 27 -1.75 -8.69 6.64
CA ALA A 27 -2.81 -8.46 5.67
C ALA A 27 -2.46 -7.28 4.76
N VAL A 28 -1.86 -6.23 5.32
CA VAL A 28 -1.41 -5.07 4.55
C VAL A 28 -0.33 -5.47 3.54
N LEU A 29 0.69 -6.19 4.00
CA LEU A 29 1.78 -6.60 3.12
C LEU A 29 1.31 -7.54 2.02
N ASP A 30 0.39 -8.46 2.34
CA ASP A 30 -0.18 -9.36 1.34
C ASP A 30 -0.99 -8.58 0.29
N ALA A 31 -1.75 -7.58 0.73
CA ALA A 31 -2.51 -6.74 -0.19
C ALA A 31 -1.58 -5.91 -1.09
N ILE A 32 -0.48 -5.41 -0.54
CA ILE A 32 0.52 -4.68 -1.31
C ILE A 32 1.14 -5.59 -2.38
N ASP A 33 1.46 -6.83 -2.02
CA ASP A 33 2.04 -7.77 -2.99
C ASP A 33 1.12 -8.00 -4.18
N ARG A 34 -0.19 -8.01 -3.96
CA ARG A 34 -1.16 -8.18 -5.05
C ARG A 34 -1.20 -6.99 -6.00
N LEU A 35 -0.74 -5.82 -5.57
CA LEU A 35 -0.70 -4.64 -6.43
C LEU A 35 0.24 -4.83 -7.61
N ALA A 36 1.19 -5.76 -7.50
CA ALA A 36 2.10 -6.08 -8.61
C ALA A 36 1.34 -6.60 -9.83
N ASP A 37 0.27 -7.35 -9.63
CA ASP A 37 -0.54 -7.92 -10.71
C ASP A 37 -1.80 -7.09 -10.98
N ASP A 38 -2.31 -6.40 -9.98
CA ASP A 38 -3.51 -5.56 -10.10
C ASP A 38 -3.31 -4.27 -9.33
N PRO A 39 -2.72 -3.25 -9.97
CA PRO A 39 -2.40 -2.00 -9.28
C PRO A 39 -3.62 -1.10 -8.99
N ARG A 40 -4.78 -1.44 -9.56
CA ARG A 40 -6.01 -0.67 -9.33
C ARG A 40 -7.13 -1.59 -8.86
N PRO A 41 -6.97 -2.27 -7.70
CA PRO A 41 -7.98 -3.20 -7.23
C PRO A 41 -9.21 -2.46 -6.71
N ALA A 42 -10.32 -3.19 -6.58
CA ALA A 42 -11.47 -2.70 -5.85
C ALA A 42 -11.03 -2.35 -4.42
N GLY A 43 -11.45 -1.25 -3.88
CA GLY A 43 -10.99 -0.78 -2.58
C GLY A 43 -9.84 0.21 -2.66
N SER A 44 -9.27 0.41 -3.86
CA SER A 44 -8.31 1.50 -4.07
C SER A 44 -9.00 2.64 -4.79
N PHE A 45 -8.60 3.87 -4.45
CA PHE A 45 -9.21 5.07 -5.02
C PHE A 45 -8.14 6.07 -5.39
N PRO A 46 -8.32 6.81 -6.50
CA PRO A 46 -7.36 7.86 -6.86
C PRO A 46 -7.31 8.93 -5.78
N TYR A 47 -6.12 9.45 -5.55
CA TYR A 47 -5.87 10.45 -4.52
C TYR A 47 -5.12 11.64 -5.14
N GLY A 48 -5.85 12.52 -5.78
CA GLY A 48 -5.30 13.70 -6.46
C GLY A 48 -4.86 13.44 -7.89
N SER A 49 -4.42 12.23 -8.21
CA SER A 49 -3.96 11.83 -9.53
C SER A 49 -4.42 10.39 -9.79
N PRO A 50 -4.66 9.99 -11.04
CA PRO A 50 -5.04 8.62 -11.36
C PRO A 50 -3.98 7.59 -10.95
N ASP A 51 -2.72 8.00 -10.92
CA ASP A 51 -1.61 7.10 -10.61
C ASP A 51 -1.22 7.10 -9.14
N LEU A 52 -1.68 8.08 -8.38
CA LEU A 52 -1.50 8.12 -6.93
C LEU A 52 -2.80 7.64 -6.30
N ARG A 53 -2.72 6.51 -5.61
CA ARG A 53 -3.92 5.85 -5.13
C ARG A 53 -3.82 5.50 -3.66
N ARG A 54 -4.95 5.37 -3.04
CA ARG A 54 -5.05 4.95 -1.64
C ARG A 54 -5.83 3.65 -1.56
N LEU A 55 -5.23 2.65 -0.91
CA LEU A 55 -5.84 1.35 -0.69
C LEU A 55 -6.19 1.19 0.78
N ARG A 56 -7.40 0.71 1.05
CA ARG A 56 -7.85 0.47 2.40
C ARG A 56 -7.81 -1.03 2.70
N ILE A 57 -7.11 -1.41 3.76
CA ILE A 57 -7.03 -2.78 4.23
C ILE A 57 -7.39 -2.78 5.71
N GLY A 58 -8.63 -3.18 6.05
CA GLY A 58 -9.09 -3.12 7.41
C GLY A 58 -9.02 -1.68 7.93
N ARG A 59 -8.29 -1.48 9.03
CA ARG A 59 -8.07 -0.14 9.60
C ARG A 59 -6.84 0.56 9.05
N TYR A 60 -6.12 -0.09 8.12
CA TYR A 60 -4.91 0.48 7.54
C TYR A 60 -5.19 1.14 6.21
N ARG A 61 -4.38 2.13 5.88
CA ARG A 61 -4.44 2.83 4.61
C ARG A 61 -3.04 2.86 4.01
N VAL A 62 -2.96 2.52 2.75
CA VAL A 62 -1.70 2.52 2.00
C VAL A 62 -1.81 3.54 0.89
N LEU A 63 -0.89 4.49 0.86
CA LEU A 63 -0.77 5.44 -0.24
C LEU A 63 0.34 4.93 -1.15
N TYR A 64 0.04 4.78 -2.43
CA TYR A 64 1.02 4.27 -3.37
C TYR A 64 0.88 4.97 -4.72
N GLU A 65 1.97 4.95 -5.45
CA GLU A 65 2.05 5.57 -6.77
C GLU A 65 2.39 4.50 -7.80
N ILE A 66 1.68 4.50 -8.93
CA ILE A 66 1.90 3.57 -10.02
C ILE A 66 2.78 4.24 -11.07
N THR A 67 3.87 3.58 -11.41
CA THR A 67 4.74 3.99 -12.51
C THR A 67 4.70 2.93 -13.60
N GLU A 68 5.40 3.14 -14.70
CA GLU A 68 5.45 2.16 -15.79
C GLU A 68 6.03 0.82 -15.36
N GLU A 69 6.93 0.82 -14.39
CA GLU A 69 7.67 -0.37 -14.01
C GLU A 69 7.37 -0.86 -12.60
N ALA A 70 6.78 -0.01 -11.76
CA ALA A 70 6.69 -0.31 -10.34
C ALA A 70 5.46 0.29 -9.69
N VAL A 71 5.11 -0.30 -8.56
CA VAL A 71 4.21 0.28 -7.58
C VAL A 71 5.08 0.76 -6.44
N MET A 72 5.08 2.06 -6.20
CA MET A 72 5.89 2.67 -5.14
C MET A 72 5.01 2.92 -3.92
N ILE A 73 5.30 2.22 -2.83
CA ILE A 73 4.56 2.39 -1.58
C ILE A 73 5.12 3.61 -0.84
N ARG A 74 4.28 4.62 -0.71
CA ARG A 74 4.68 5.92 -0.15
C ARG A 74 4.41 6.04 1.33
N ASN A 75 3.27 5.51 1.80
CA ASN A 75 2.83 5.74 3.16
C ASN A 75 1.94 4.61 3.63
N ILE A 76 2.15 4.14 4.86
CA ILE A 76 1.30 3.15 5.51
C ILE A 76 0.84 3.77 6.83
N ALA A 77 -0.46 3.90 7.01
CA ALA A 77 -1.01 4.50 8.20
C ALA A 77 -2.16 3.68 8.75
N CYS A 78 -2.35 3.75 10.05
CA CYS A 78 -3.53 3.17 10.69
C CYS A 78 -4.60 4.25 10.74
N GLY A 79 -5.72 3.98 10.10
CA GLY A 79 -6.84 4.89 10.14
C GLY A 79 -7.57 4.78 11.47
N THR A 80 -7.88 5.93 12.07
CA THR A 80 -8.84 5.94 13.19
C THR A 80 -10.23 5.99 12.60
N ALA A 81 -11.11 5.24 13.17
CA ALA A 81 -12.52 5.24 12.75
C ALA A 81 -13.14 6.62 12.94
#